data_aaf458c148dea46ffd9706e94c37ecf1
#
_entry.id   aaf458c148dea46ffd9706e94c37ecf1
#
_cell.length_a   1.000
_cell.length_b   1.000
_cell.length_c   1.000
_cell.angle_alpha   90.00
_cell.angle_beta   90.00
_cell.angle_gamma   90.00
#
_symmetry.space_group_name_H-M   'P 1'
#
loop_
_entity.id
_entity.type
_entity.pdbx_description
1 polymer ?
#
loop_
_entity_poly.entity_id
_entity_poly.type
_entity_poly.pdbx_seq_one_letter_code
_entity_poly.pdbx_strand_id
1 'polypeptide(L)'
;MERIYSYIAAITVCLLLGVSCGKDNPPEPQQQHTAAVEELILLMEANPTVKSLLEKSISQAAAVNPDRRYNPAQSLYEFYEFVDWNIRQLPWEVMITASPTQYGQSLYGRTDQGVGYFWFIVDQPLDELRDRGYYYPTVEFVEPFSSWLTTYASSWGEWLSTAESWNSSYYSIVASDPDWGLSNGWYEDASNWHSFNDFFSRKLSSPSARPIADASVVAPADSWPKELWRIGEDNQLVFPSDLQIKTAKLSDIGALIGEGSAYREAFAGGTLTHTFLDVNDYHRYHAPVSGTLRELRNIPGVAAGGGYTMWDDESKLYYYSNDMGFQMIETRSCAIIETEEFGLVAMMPVGMSQICSCNWLPSLKVADHIEKGKEMGYFLFGGSDIVMIFQKGVEVTLLHDGDHLLMGQAYAKLGKS
;
A
#
# COMPACT_ATOMS: atom_id res chain seq x y z
N MET A 1 -19.32 20.44 -8.00
CA MET A 1 -20.28 19.35 -8.24
C MET A 1 -20.96 19.43 -9.62
N GLU A 2 -21.34 20.58 -10.14
CA GLU A 2 -22.01 20.67 -11.45
C GLU A 2 -21.14 20.43 -12.70
N ARG A 3 -19.82 20.53 -12.60
CA ARG A 3 -18.92 20.37 -13.75
C ARG A 3 -18.65 18.91 -14.17
N ILE A 4 -18.70 17.97 -13.25
CA ILE A 4 -18.42 16.54 -13.53
C ILE A 4 -19.65 15.87 -14.18
N TYR A 5 -20.86 16.19 -13.70
CA TYR A 5 -22.09 15.72 -14.36
C TYR A 5 -22.25 16.25 -15.80
N SER A 6 -21.65 17.40 -16.13
CA SER A 6 -21.66 17.93 -17.50
C SER A 6 -20.82 17.08 -18.46
N TYR A 7 -19.75 16.43 -18.01
CA TYR A 7 -18.93 15.58 -18.90
C TYR A 7 -19.59 14.25 -19.21
N ILE A 8 -20.21 13.60 -18.23
CA ILE A 8 -20.94 12.33 -18.44
C ILE A 8 -22.24 12.55 -19.22
N ALA A 9 -22.94 13.66 -18.98
CA ALA A 9 -24.17 14.01 -19.71
C ALA A 9 -23.91 14.41 -21.16
N ALA A 10 -22.73 14.99 -21.49
CA ALA A 10 -22.39 15.39 -22.86
C ALA A 10 -22.19 14.18 -23.79
N ILE A 11 -21.71 13.05 -23.29
CA ILE A 11 -21.51 11.82 -24.09
C ILE A 11 -22.85 11.15 -24.44
N THR A 12 -23.85 11.23 -23.57
CA THR A 12 -25.16 10.58 -23.80
C THR A 12 -26.09 11.36 -24.72
N VAL A 13 -25.91 12.66 -24.88
CA VAL A 13 -26.79 13.50 -25.74
C VAL A 13 -26.38 13.52 -27.22
N CYS A 14 -25.13 13.17 -27.55
CA CYS A 14 -24.69 13.14 -28.95
C CYS A 14 -25.16 11.93 -29.80
N LEU A 15 -25.77 10.93 -29.17
CA LEU A 15 -26.23 9.69 -29.85
C LEU A 15 -27.64 9.73 -30.41
N LEU A 16 -28.38 10.84 -30.33
CA LEU A 16 -29.80 10.90 -30.74
C LEU A 16 -30.15 11.82 -31.92
N LEU A 17 -29.18 12.44 -32.60
CA LEU A 17 -29.46 13.24 -33.79
C LEU A 17 -28.52 12.91 -34.96
N GLY A 18 -28.72 11.80 -35.60
CA GLY A 18 -27.99 11.39 -36.80
C GLY A 18 -28.89 10.92 -37.92
N VAL A 19 -29.36 11.81 -38.76
CA VAL A 19 -29.80 11.47 -40.14
C VAL A 19 -29.17 12.44 -41.14
N SER A 20 -28.37 11.86 -42.05
CA SER A 20 -28.18 12.21 -43.43
C SER A 20 -27.15 13.28 -43.86
N CYS A 21 -26.38 12.82 -44.77
CA CYS A 21 -25.59 13.43 -45.82
C CYS A 21 -24.09 13.59 -45.62
N GLY A 22 -23.38 12.76 -46.41
CA GLY A 22 -21.94 12.72 -46.56
C GLY A 22 -21.23 14.09 -46.58
N LYS A 23 -20.44 14.27 -45.56
CA LYS A 23 -19.19 15.02 -45.53
C LYS A 23 -18.33 14.24 -44.53
N ASP A 24 -17.10 13.93 -44.94
CA ASP A 24 -16.10 13.37 -44.09
C ASP A 24 -16.02 14.20 -42.81
N ASN A 25 -16.66 13.73 -41.73
CA ASN A 25 -16.43 14.29 -40.43
C ASN A 25 -14.94 14.06 -40.12
N PRO A 26 -14.22 15.08 -39.65
CA PRO A 26 -12.90 14.82 -39.09
C PRO A 26 -13.04 13.69 -38.03
N PRO A 27 -12.08 12.75 -37.95
CA PRO A 27 -12.11 11.73 -36.96
C PRO A 27 -12.33 12.42 -35.61
N GLU A 28 -13.25 11.89 -34.78
CA GLU A 28 -13.38 12.36 -33.39
C GLU A 28 -11.98 12.39 -32.80
N PRO A 29 -11.60 13.42 -32.04
CA PRO A 29 -10.31 13.43 -31.40
C PRO A 29 -10.21 12.13 -30.57
N GLN A 30 -9.32 11.23 -30.99
CA GLN A 30 -9.03 10.03 -30.23
C GLN A 30 -8.67 10.53 -28.83
N GLN A 31 -9.42 10.10 -27.84
CA GLN A 31 -9.13 10.41 -26.45
C GLN A 31 -7.72 9.89 -26.18
N GLN A 32 -6.80 10.79 -25.88
CA GLN A 32 -5.41 10.44 -25.68
C GLN A 32 -5.32 9.84 -24.27
N HIS A 33 -5.21 8.52 -24.21
CA HIS A 33 -4.98 7.80 -22.99
C HIS A 33 -3.60 8.12 -22.38
N THR A 34 -3.46 7.94 -21.10
CA THR A 34 -2.15 7.97 -20.44
C THR A 34 -1.31 6.77 -20.88
N ALA A 35 0.02 6.87 -20.75
CA ALA A 35 0.92 5.78 -21.12
C ALA A 35 0.58 4.46 -20.39
N ALA A 36 0.14 4.54 -19.13
CA ALA A 36 -0.29 3.35 -18.36
C ALA A 36 -1.52 2.68 -18.97
N VAL A 37 -2.49 3.45 -19.43
CA VAL A 37 -3.70 2.90 -20.08
C VAL A 37 -3.41 2.42 -21.49
N GLU A 38 -2.59 3.13 -22.27
CA GLU A 38 -2.14 2.64 -23.60
C GLU A 38 -1.43 1.28 -23.47
N GLU A 39 -0.54 1.13 -22.48
CA GLU A 39 0.11 -0.15 -22.16
C GLU A 39 -0.92 -1.23 -21.81
N LEU A 40 -1.91 -0.92 -20.96
CA LEU A 40 -2.96 -1.85 -20.59
C LEU A 40 -3.79 -2.31 -21.80
N ILE A 41 -4.17 -1.40 -22.68
CA ILE A 41 -4.93 -1.71 -23.90
C ILE A 41 -4.14 -2.70 -24.77
N LEU A 42 -2.86 -2.40 -25.05
CA LEU A 42 -1.99 -3.28 -25.84
C LEU A 42 -1.81 -4.65 -25.17
N LEU A 43 -1.67 -4.66 -23.85
CA LEU A 43 -1.56 -5.89 -23.07
C LEU A 43 -2.82 -6.75 -23.18
N MET A 44 -4.01 -6.15 -23.08
CA MET A 44 -5.29 -6.84 -23.21
C MET A 44 -5.52 -7.36 -24.65
N GLU A 45 -5.10 -6.61 -25.67
CA GLU A 45 -5.17 -7.06 -27.07
C GLU A 45 -4.24 -8.25 -27.34
N ALA A 46 -3.04 -8.24 -26.75
CA ALA A 46 -2.06 -9.31 -26.89
C ALA A 46 -2.41 -10.57 -26.08
N ASN A 47 -3.24 -10.45 -25.03
CA ASN A 47 -3.53 -11.52 -24.09
C ASN A 47 -5.04 -11.72 -23.89
N PRO A 48 -5.78 -12.35 -24.84
CA PRO A 48 -7.23 -12.50 -24.77
C PRO A 48 -7.73 -13.24 -23.52
N THR A 49 -6.93 -14.18 -22.98
CA THR A 49 -7.25 -14.90 -21.75
C THR A 49 -7.26 -13.97 -20.54
N VAL A 50 -6.23 -13.13 -20.39
CA VAL A 50 -6.13 -12.16 -19.30
C VAL A 50 -7.22 -11.09 -19.43
N LYS A 51 -7.47 -10.62 -20.66
CA LYS A 51 -8.60 -9.74 -20.95
C LYS A 51 -9.92 -10.31 -20.46
N SER A 52 -10.21 -11.59 -20.78
CA SER A 52 -11.45 -12.25 -20.34
C SER A 52 -11.54 -12.38 -18.81
N LEU A 53 -10.42 -12.61 -18.12
CA LEU A 53 -10.39 -12.65 -16.65
C LEU A 53 -10.68 -11.27 -16.06
N LEU A 54 -10.08 -10.21 -16.60
CA LEU A 54 -10.33 -8.84 -16.15
C LEU A 54 -11.78 -8.42 -16.42
N GLU A 55 -12.34 -8.71 -17.59
CA GLU A 55 -13.76 -8.46 -17.92
C GLU A 55 -14.70 -9.20 -16.96
N LYS A 56 -14.35 -10.43 -16.55
CA LYS A 56 -15.10 -11.18 -15.54
C LYS A 56 -15.02 -10.53 -14.16
N SER A 57 -13.83 -10.12 -13.73
CA SER A 57 -13.63 -9.42 -12.44
C SER A 57 -14.50 -8.16 -12.40
N ILE A 58 -14.42 -7.31 -13.43
CA ILE A 58 -15.26 -6.11 -13.56
C ILE A 58 -16.75 -6.45 -13.51
N SER A 59 -17.19 -7.51 -14.22
CA SER A 59 -18.57 -7.94 -14.25
C SER A 59 -19.06 -8.44 -12.89
N GLN A 60 -18.23 -9.17 -12.15
CA GLN A 60 -18.55 -9.63 -10.79
C GLN A 60 -18.63 -8.45 -9.83
N ALA A 61 -17.67 -7.52 -9.89
CA ALA A 61 -17.70 -6.27 -9.12
C ALA A 61 -19.01 -5.48 -9.38
N ALA A 62 -19.44 -5.39 -10.64
CA ALA A 62 -20.69 -4.74 -11.03
C ALA A 62 -21.94 -5.49 -10.52
N ALA A 63 -21.87 -6.82 -10.42
CA ALA A 63 -22.96 -7.62 -9.85
C ALA A 63 -23.07 -7.48 -8.33
N VAL A 64 -21.92 -7.37 -7.63
CA VAL A 64 -21.87 -7.16 -6.17
C VAL A 64 -22.27 -5.73 -5.82
N ASN A 65 -21.74 -4.73 -6.53
CA ASN A 65 -22.10 -3.34 -6.38
C ASN A 65 -22.57 -2.74 -7.72
N PRO A 66 -23.87 -2.80 -8.03
CA PRO A 66 -24.43 -2.24 -9.26
C PRO A 66 -24.62 -0.71 -9.21
N ASP A 67 -24.44 -0.08 -8.06
CA ASP A 67 -24.64 1.36 -7.89
C ASP A 67 -23.48 2.16 -8.50
N ARG A 68 -23.71 2.75 -9.66
CA ARG A 68 -22.73 3.52 -10.40
C ARG A 68 -22.19 4.77 -9.67
N ARG A 69 -22.82 5.18 -8.58
CA ARG A 69 -22.29 6.26 -7.74
C ARG A 69 -21.08 5.83 -6.93
N TYR A 70 -20.98 4.53 -6.61
CA TYR A 70 -19.91 3.93 -5.83
C TYR A 70 -19.03 2.99 -6.66
N ASN A 71 -19.53 2.48 -7.78
CA ASN A 71 -18.80 1.61 -8.71
C ASN A 71 -19.08 2.04 -10.17
N PRO A 72 -18.51 3.16 -10.65
CA PRO A 72 -18.77 3.67 -11.99
C PRO A 72 -18.13 2.85 -13.12
N ALA A 73 -17.03 2.14 -12.88
CA ALA A 73 -16.32 1.33 -13.88
C ALA A 73 -16.90 -0.10 -13.94
N GLN A 74 -17.93 -0.32 -14.76
CA GLN A 74 -18.64 -1.58 -14.90
C GLN A 74 -18.45 -2.28 -16.26
N SER A 75 -17.51 -1.80 -17.06
CA SER A 75 -17.04 -2.42 -18.31
C SER A 75 -15.54 -2.17 -18.47
N LEU A 76 -14.88 -2.95 -19.33
CA LEU A 76 -13.45 -2.79 -19.58
C LEU A 76 -13.13 -1.38 -20.13
N TYR A 77 -13.98 -0.82 -20.98
CA TYR A 77 -13.83 0.54 -21.48
C TYR A 77 -13.92 1.56 -20.34
N GLU A 78 -14.95 1.46 -19.48
CA GLU A 78 -15.10 2.34 -18.33
C GLU A 78 -13.97 2.18 -17.32
N PHE A 79 -13.36 0.98 -17.24
CA PHE A 79 -12.17 0.76 -16.42
C PHE A 79 -10.95 1.51 -16.97
N TYR A 80 -10.74 1.54 -18.28
CA TYR A 80 -9.69 2.36 -18.88
C TYR A 80 -9.88 3.85 -18.59
N GLU A 81 -11.08 4.37 -18.77
CA GLU A 81 -11.42 5.76 -18.42
C GLU A 81 -11.21 6.07 -16.94
N PHE A 82 -11.58 5.12 -16.07
CA PHE A 82 -11.37 5.24 -14.63
C PHE A 82 -9.87 5.31 -14.29
N VAL A 83 -9.04 4.46 -14.87
CA VAL A 83 -7.58 4.46 -14.60
C VAL A 83 -6.96 5.76 -15.07
N ASP A 84 -7.29 6.26 -16.29
CA ASP A 84 -6.81 7.53 -16.81
C ASP A 84 -7.14 8.71 -15.90
N TRP A 85 -8.34 8.69 -15.34
CA TRP A 85 -8.79 9.72 -14.43
C TRP A 85 -8.12 9.58 -13.05
N ASN A 86 -8.09 8.34 -12.51
CA ASN A 86 -7.64 8.06 -11.14
C ASN A 86 -6.17 8.45 -10.90
N ILE A 87 -5.28 8.15 -11.85
CA ILE A 87 -3.85 8.49 -11.72
C ILE A 87 -3.55 10.00 -11.65
N ARG A 88 -4.57 10.84 -11.77
CA ARG A 88 -4.49 12.30 -11.63
C ARG A 88 -5.39 12.83 -10.51
N GLN A 89 -5.79 11.97 -9.59
CA GLN A 89 -6.60 12.36 -8.44
C GLN A 89 -5.79 12.27 -7.15
N LEU A 90 -6.12 13.15 -6.19
CA LEU A 90 -5.68 12.91 -4.81
C LEU A 90 -6.45 11.71 -4.24
N PRO A 91 -5.84 10.95 -3.32
CA PRO A 91 -6.46 9.74 -2.81
C PRO A 91 -7.88 9.92 -2.28
N TRP A 92 -8.13 11.01 -1.56
CA TRP A 92 -9.47 11.33 -1.03
C TRP A 92 -10.47 11.86 -2.08
N GLU A 93 -10.03 12.09 -3.31
CA GLU A 93 -10.89 12.54 -4.43
C GLU A 93 -11.34 11.38 -5.31
N VAL A 94 -10.73 10.20 -5.18
CA VAL A 94 -11.07 9.00 -5.95
C VAL A 94 -12.51 8.55 -5.69
N MET A 95 -12.97 8.60 -4.44
CA MET A 95 -14.36 8.33 -4.11
C MET A 95 -15.22 9.58 -4.36
N ILE A 96 -15.87 9.64 -5.52
CA ILE A 96 -16.71 10.78 -5.93
C ILE A 96 -17.91 10.91 -4.99
N THR A 97 -18.54 9.80 -4.61
CA THR A 97 -19.66 9.76 -3.68
C THR A 97 -19.19 9.25 -2.33
N ALA A 98 -19.16 10.11 -1.32
CA ALA A 98 -18.80 9.70 0.03
C ALA A 98 -19.89 8.79 0.65
N SER A 99 -19.45 7.83 1.47
CA SER A 99 -20.34 7.02 2.30
C SER A 99 -21.19 7.89 3.24
N PRO A 100 -22.41 7.45 3.60
CA PRO A 100 -23.24 8.18 4.59
C PRO A 100 -22.70 8.08 6.02
N THR A 101 -21.73 7.21 6.30
CA THR A 101 -21.14 7.03 7.63
C THR A 101 -20.18 8.17 7.99
N GLN A 102 -19.99 8.43 9.27
CA GLN A 102 -19.01 9.43 9.74
C GLN A 102 -17.59 9.09 9.24
N TYR A 103 -17.21 7.81 9.29
CA TYR A 103 -15.93 7.34 8.77
C TYR A 103 -15.77 7.67 7.29
N GLY A 104 -16.71 7.25 6.43
CA GLY A 104 -16.63 7.47 4.99
C GLY A 104 -16.80 8.93 4.54
N GLN A 105 -17.09 9.84 5.46
CA GLN A 105 -17.09 11.30 5.22
C GLN A 105 -15.80 11.97 5.70
N SER A 106 -15.05 11.33 6.60
CA SER A 106 -13.75 11.84 7.07
C SER A 106 -12.71 11.84 5.93
N LEU A 107 -11.71 12.68 6.05
CA LEU A 107 -10.61 12.71 5.08
C LEU A 107 -9.83 11.38 5.09
N TYR A 108 -9.60 10.84 6.28
CA TYR A 108 -8.99 9.50 6.47
C TYR A 108 -9.81 8.42 5.75
N GLY A 109 -11.09 8.30 6.06
CA GLY A 109 -11.95 7.28 5.45
C GLY A 109 -12.06 7.41 3.94
N ARG A 110 -12.16 8.64 3.41
CA ARG A 110 -12.16 8.85 1.96
C ARG A 110 -10.84 8.45 1.29
N THR A 111 -9.71 8.67 1.96
CA THR A 111 -8.39 8.27 1.47
C THR A 111 -8.28 6.74 1.43
N ASP A 112 -8.67 6.07 2.50
CA ASP A 112 -8.69 4.61 2.59
C ASP A 112 -9.64 4.00 1.53
N GLN A 113 -10.85 4.53 1.42
CA GLN A 113 -11.83 4.05 0.45
C GLN A 113 -11.42 4.31 -1.01
N GLY A 114 -10.68 5.39 -1.27
CA GLY A 114 -10.11 5.70 -2.57
C GLY A 114 -9.13 4.62 -3.06
N VAL A 115 -8.36 4.05 -2.14
CA VAL A 115 -7.48 2.90 -2.42
C VAL A 115 -8.33 1.65 -2.71
N GLY A 116 -9.28 1.34 -1.83
CA GLY A 116 -10.12 0.14 -1.94
C GLY A 116 -10.98 0.09 -3.21
N TYR A 117 -11.35 1.24 -3.72
CA TYR A 117 -12.19 1.34 -4.91
C TYR A 117 -11.58 0.66 -6.15
N PHE A 118 -10.31 0.87 -6.42
CA PHE A 118 -9.60 0.21 -7.52
C PHE A 118 -9.50 -1.29 -7.29
N TRP A 119 -9.08 -1.70 -6.08
CA TRP A 119 -8.87 -3.10 -5.76
C TRP A 119 -10.16 -3.90 -5.81
N PHE A 120 -11.28 -3.34 -5.37
CA PHE A 120 -12.59 -4.00 -5.49
C PHE A 120 -12.91 -4.45 -6.92
N ILE A 121 -12.47 -3.71 -7.93
CA ILE A 121 -12.74 -4.05 -9.33
C ILE A 121 -11.87 -5.21 -9.80
N VAL A 122 -10.61 -5.31 -9.36
CA VAL A 122 -9.63 -6.26 -9.90
C VAL A 122 -9.40 -7.49 -9.03
N ASP A 123 -9.84 -7.48 -7.77
CA ASP A 123 -9.61 -8.57 -6.83
C ASP A 123 -10.82 -9.51 -6.64
N GLN A 124 -11.80 -9.47 -7.55
CA GLN A 124 -12.93 -10.38 -7.48
C GLN A 124 -12.49 -11.84 -7.68
N PRO A 125 -12.96 -12.79 -6.83
CA PRO A 125 -12.55 -14.18 -6.92
C PRO A 125 -13.06 -14.85 -8.21
N LEU A 126 -12.15 -15.46 -8.97
CA LEU A 126 -12.43 -16.11 -10.24
C LEU A 126 -12.25 -17.63 -10.11
N ASP A 127 -13.30 -18.41 -10.40
CA ASP A 127 -13.28 -19.88 -10.28
C ASP A 127 -12.19 -20.51 -11.14
N GLU A 128 -11.88 -19.92 -12.30
CA GLU A 128 -10.85 -20.40 -13.23
C GLU A 128 -9.43 -20.32 -12.65
N LEU A 129 -9.24 -19.49 -11.62
CA LEU A 129 -7.95 -19.29 -10.97
C LEU A 129 -7.79 -20.09 -9.68
N ARG A 130 -8.87 -20.74 -9.20
CA ARG A 130 -8.80 -21.62 -8.04
C ARG A 130 -7.81 -22.75 -8.26
N ASP A 131 -7.08 -23.10 -7.21
CA ASP A 131 -6.08 -24.18 -7.21
C ASP A 131 -4.94 -24.02 -8.23
N ARG A 132 -4.74 -22.81 -8.76
CA ARG A 132 -3.62 -22.48 -9.66
C ARG A 132 -2.34 -22.05 -8.93
N GLY A 133 -2.35 -22.01 -7.60
CA GLY A 133 -1.18 -21.64 -6.80
C GLY A 133 -0.97 -20.13 -6.66
N TYR A 134 -1.94 -19.31 -7.04
CA TYR A 134 -1.94 -17.88 -6.74
C TYR A 134 -2.23 -17.64 -5.26
N TYR A 135 -1.80 -16.48 -4.74
CA TYR A 135 -2.11 -16.05 -3.38
C TYR A 135 -3.63 -15.95 -3.16
N TYR A 136 -4.30 -15.24 -4.07
CA TYR A 136 -5.75 -15.29 -4.24
C TYR A 136 -6.10 -15.67 -5.68
N PRO A 137 -7.26 -16.29 -5.93
CA PRO A 137 -7.70 -16.60 -7.28
C PRO A 137 -8.32 -15.35 -7.95
N THR A 138 -7.55 -14.27 -8.06
CA THR A 138 -7.94 -12.98 -8.65
C THR A 138 -7.04 -12.62 -9.81
N VAL A 139 -7.50 -11.74 -10.70
CA VAL A 139 -6.72 -11.36 -11.89
C VAL A 139 -5.46 -10.57 -11.54
N GLU A 140 -5.40 -9.93 -10.37
CA GLU A 140 -4.24 -9.15 -9.92
C GLU A 140 -2.95 -9.97 -9.80
N PHE A 141 -3.06 -11.30 -9.63
CA PHE A 141 -1.90 -12.22 -9.58
C PHE A 141 -1.57 -12.88 -10.91
N VAL A 142 -2.28 -12.55 -11.98
CA VAL A 142 -2.09 -13.18 -13.30
C VAL A 142 -1.20 -12.33 -14.17
N GLU A 143 -0.03 -12.89 -14.59
CA GLU A 143 0.82 -12.22 -15.56
C GLU A 143 0.17 -12.19 -16.96
N PRO A 144 0.35 -11.10 -17.71
CA PRO A 144 1.16 -9.91 -17.43
C PRO A 144 0.40 -8.77 -16.72
N PHE A 145 -0.85 -8.95 -16.30
CA PHE A 145 -1.62 -7.92 -15.60
C PHE A 145 -1.01 -7.56 -14.25
N SER A 146 -0.49 -8.57 -13.52
CA SER A 146 0.22 -8.37 -12.26
C SER A 146 1.41 -7.40 -12.41
N SER A 147 2.20 -7.56 -13.48
CA SER A 147 3.31 -6.63 -13.78
C SER A 147 2.79 -5.22 -14.13
N TRP A 148 1.69 -5.12 -14.85
CA TRP A 148 1.09 -3.84 -15.20
C TRP A 148 0.58 -3.05 -13.97
N LEU A 149 0.14 -3.72 -12.91
CA LEU A 149 -0.25 -3.04 -11.67
C LEU A 149 0.89 -2.19 -11.08
N THR A 150 2.14 -2.60 -11.29
CA THR A 150 3.31 -1.78 -10.92
C THR A 150 3.43 -0.52 -11.79
N THR A 151 3.10 -0.61 -13.08
CA THR A 151 3.04 0.55 -13.99
C THR A 151 1.95 1.53 -13.53
N TYR A 152 0.76 1.03 -13.18
CA TYR A 152 -0.32 1.83 -12.63
C TYR A 152 0.09 2.55 -11.33
N ALA A 153 0.63 1.81 -10.37
CA ALA A 153 1.11 2.36 -9.09
C ALA A 153 2.18 3.43 -9.29
N SER A 154 3.15 3.17 -10.18
CA SER A 154 4.22 4.12 -10.51
C SER A 154 3.67 5.38 -11.16
N SER A 155 2.75 5.26 -12.12
CA SER A 155 2.16 6.40 -12.83
C SER A 155 1.37 7.31 -11.88
N TRP A 156 0.64 6.74 -10.94
CA TRP A 156 -0.05 7.53 -9.91
C TRP A 156 0.96 8.19 -8.97
N GLY A 157 1.96 7.46 -8.49
CA GLY A 157 3.03 7.97 -7.63
C GLY A 157 3.84 9.10 -8.29
N GLU A 158 4.09 9.02 -9.60
CA GLU A 158 4.73 10.08 -10.38
C GLU A 158 3.87 11.35 -10.38
N TRP A 159 2.57 11.24 -10.65
CA TRP A 159 1.68 12.40 -10.58
C TRP A 159 1.59 12.98 -9.17
N LEU A 160 1.49 12.13 -8.15
CA LEU A 160 1.48 12.57 -6.74
C LEU A 160 2.79 13.24 -6.31
N SER A 161 3.86 13.12 -7.10
CA SER A 161 5.14 13.80 -6.91
C SER A 161 5.27 15.12 -7.71
N THR A 162 4.26 15.50 -8.48
CA THR A 162 4.24 16.77 -9.22
C THR A 162 3.67 17.92 -8.40
N ALA A 163 3.99 19.14 -8.80
CA ALA A 163 3.42 20.34 -8.19
C ALA A 163 1.89 20.48 -8.42
N GLU A 164 1.31 19.77 -9.39
CA GLU A 164 -0.14 19.78 -9.64
C GLU A 164 -0.91 19.07 -8.52
N SER A 165 -0.28 18.10 -7.84
CA SER A 165 -0.88 17.31 -6.79
C SER A 165 -0.99 18.04 -5.43
N TRP A 166 -0.44 19.27 -5.29
CA TRP A 166 -0.46 19.97 -4.01
C TRP A 166 -0.62 21.49 -4.16
N ASN A 167 -1.43 22.07 -3.29
CA ASN A 167 -1.67 23.51 -3.21
C ASN A 167 -2.20 23.92 -1.84
N SER A 168 -2.37 25.22 -1.62
CA SER A 168 -2.84 25.78 -0.34
C SER A 168 -4.26 25.34 0.06
N SER A 169 -5.12 24.99 -0.91
CA SER A 169 -6.47 24.48 -0.61
C SER A 169 -6.40 23.07 -0.06
N TYR A 170 -5.57 22.20 -0.64
CA TYR A 170 -5.31 20.84 -0.13
C TYR A 170 -4.68 20.87 1.26
N TYR A 171 -3.67 21.73 1.45
CA TYR A 171 -3.12 21.97 2.81
C TYR A 171 -4.21 22.34 3.82
N SER A 172 -5.11 23.26 3.47
CA SER A 172 -6.17 23.70 4.38
C SER A 172 -7.13 22.57 4.74
N ILE A 173 -7.43 21.68 3.80
CA ILE A 173 -8.27 20.49 4.05
C ILE A 173 -7.60 19.59 5.09
N VAL A 174 -6.35 19.22 4.90
CA VAL A 174 -5.61 18.33 5.80
C VAL A 174 -5.36 19.00 7.16
N ALA A 175 -5.04 20.29 7.18
CA ALA A 175 -4.78 21.04 8.41
C ALA A 175 -6.06 21.23 9.27
N SER A 176 -7.24 21.13 8.66
CA SER A 176 -8.52 21.19 9.38
C SER A 176 -8.90 19.86 10.04
N ASP A 177 -8.25 18.76 9.68
CA ASP A 177 -8.50 17.42 10.21
C ASP A 177 -7.44 17.08 11.28
N PRO A 178 -7.82 16.97 12.57
CA PRO A 178 -6.88 16.72 13.66
C PRO A 178 -6.17 15.36 13.56
N ASP A 179 -6.75 14.38 12.89
CA ASP A 179 -6.22 13.02 12.78
C ASP A 179 -4.90 12.98 12.00
N TRP A 180 -4.60 14.00 11.20
CA TRP A 180 -3.32 14.16 10.51
C TRP A 180 -2.22 14.80 11.36
N GLY A 181 -2.51 15.26 12.56
CA GLY A 181 -1.56 15.76 13.54
C GLY A 181 -0.80 17.03 13.15
N LEU A 182 -1.21 17.76 12.10
CA LEU A 182 -0.48 18.94 11.63
C LEU A 182 -0.47 20.08 12.66
N SER A 183 -1.50 20.19 13.51
CA SER A 183 -1.60 21.19 14.57
C SER A 183 -0.70 20.90 15.79
N ASN A 184 -0.11 19.70 15.88
CA ASN A 184 0.68 19.29 17.04
C ASN A 184 2.12 19.85 17.05
N GLY A 185 2.54 20.55 15.98
CA GLY A 185 3.89 21.07 15.85
C GLY A 185 4.96 19.98 15.65
N TRP A 186 4.55 18.78 15.26
CA TRP A 186 5.44 17.64 15.08
C TRP A 186 6.27 17.69 13.79
N TYR A 187 5.76 18.36 12.76
CA TYR A 187 6.30 18.28 11.41
C TYR A 187 7.03 19.54 10.99
N GLU A 188 7.84 19.42 9.96
CA GLU A 188 8.53 20.52 9.30
C GLU A 188 7.55 21.60 8.77
N ASP A 189 8.07 22.75 8.39
CA ASP A 189 7.27 23.81 7.82
C ASP A 189 6.59 23.34 6.52
N ALA A 190 5.28 23.57 6.43
CA ALA A 190 4.46 23.15 5.28
C ALA A 190 4.89 23.83 3.96
N SER A 191 5.65 24.92 3.99
CA SER A 191 6.24 25.53 2.81
C SER A 191 7.27 24.63 2.09
N ASN A 192 7.73 23.57 2.74
CA ASN A 192 8.61 22.55 2.15
C ASN A 192 7.85 21.54 1.29
N TRP A 193 6.52 21.48 1.38
CA TRP A 193 5.72 20.52 0.64
C TRP A 193 5.24 21.11 -0.69
N HIS A 194 5.83 20.63 -1.77
CA HIS A 194 5.56 21.08 -3.14
C HIS A 194 4.77 20.07 -3.95
N SER A 195 4.54 18.88 -3.40
CA SER A 195 3.74 17.78 -3.97
C SER A 195 2.99 17.06 -2.86
N PHE A 196 2.00 16.25 -3.24
CA PHE A 196 1.33 15.39 -2.27
C PHE A 196 2.31 14.41 -1.59
N ASN A 197 3.25 13.87 -2.35
CA ASN A 197 4.25 12.95 -1.80
C ASN A 197 5.24 13.64 -0.85
N ASP A 198 5.54 14.93 -1.00
CA ASP A 198 6.31 15.67 0.00
C ASP A 198 5.54 15.77 1.32
N PHE A 199 4.23 16.06 1.25
CA PHE A 199 3.34 16.06 2.42
C PHE A 199 3.21 14.66 3.04
N PHE A 200 3.00 13.62 2.23
CA PHE A 200 2.82 12.25 2.70
C PHE A 200 4.07 11.74 3.42
N SER A 201 5.25 11.98 2.84
CA SER A 201 6.55 11.65 3.43
C SER A 201 7.17 12.79 4.26
N ARG A 202 6.32 13.64 4.87
CA ARG A 202 6.72 14.80 5.68
C ARG A 202 7.74 14.44 6.75
N LYS A 203 8.63 15.38 7.08
CA LYS A 203 9.67 15.17 8.09
C LYS A 203 9.22 15.70 9.44
N LEU A 204 9.83 15.17 10.51
CA LEU A 204 9.69 15.76 11.84
C LEU A 204 10.35 17.14 11.90
N SER A 205 9.76 18.05 12.67
CA SER A 205 10.31 19.39 12.93
C SER A 205 11.62 19.33 13.70
N SER A 206 11.75 18.33 14.56
CA SER A 206 12.94 18.06 15.36
C SER A 206 12.91 16.66 15.96
N PRO A 207 14.02 16.10 16.42
CA PRO A 207 14.04 14.80 17.11
C PRO A 207 13.15 14.76 18.36
N SER A 208 12.89 15.89 18.99
CA SER A 208 12.03 15.96 20.18
C SER A 208 10.55 15.77 19.88
N ALA A 209 10.12 15.84 18.62
CA ALA A 209 8.75 15.53 18.21
C ALA A 209 8.43 14.03 18.35
N ARG A 210 9.45 13.18 18.39
CA ARG A 210 9.36 11.73 18.63
C ARG A 210 10.48 11.31 19.58
N PRO A 211 10.28 11.45 20.91
CA PRO A 211 11.27 11.01 21.90
C PRO A 211 11.52 9.51 21.82
N ILE A 212 12.78 9.12 21.92
CA ILE A 212 13.17 7.71 21.87
C ILE A 212 13.11 7.11 23.28
N ALA A 213 12.27 6.11 23.46
CA ALA A 213 12.09 5.40 24.72
C ALA A 213 13.34 4.58 25.11
N ASP A 214 13.54 4.44 26.44
CA ASP A 214 14.55 3.53 26.97
C ASP A 214 13.98 2.09 26.98
N ALA A 215 13.88 1.48 25.81
CA ALA A 215 13.46 0.11 25.58
C ALA A 215 14.43 -0.58 24.63
N SER A 216 14.49 -1.91 24.65
CA SER A 216 15.37 -2.65 23.73
C SER A 216 15.00 -2.42 22.28
N VAL A 217 13.69 -2.38 21.99
CA VAL A 217 13.11 -2.12 20.68
C VAL A 217 12.13 -0.97 20.79
N VAL A 218 12.21 -0.01 19.89
CA VAL A 218 11.23 1.08 19.75
C VAL A 218 10.39 0.93 18.49
N ALA A 219 9.21 1.54 18.49
CA ALA A 219 8.35 1.58 17.31
C ALA A 219 9.10 2.24 16.15
N PRO A 220 9.21 1.55 14.99
CA PRO A 220 9.98 2.06 13.85
C PRO A 220 9.25 3.17 13.09
N ALA A 221 7.95 3.34 13.28
CA ALA A 221 7.10 4.35 12.67
C ALA A 221 5.92 4.67 13.59
N ASP A 222 5.12 5.70 13.25
CA ASP A 222 3.78 5.85 13.81
C ASP A 222 2.93 4.72 13.21
N SER A 223 2.35 3.83 14.05
CA SER A 223 1.78 2.58 13.53
C SER A 223 1.00 1.79 14.58
N TRP A 224 0.20 0.84 14.11
CA TRP A 224 -0.55 -0.14 14.90
C TRP A 224 0.22 -1.45 14.99
N PRO A 225 0.84 -1.78 16.14
CA PRO A 225 1.50 -3.06 16.34
C PRO A 225 0.53 -4.23 16.18
N LYS A 226 1.06 -5.34 15.65
CA LYS A 226 0.36 -6.60 15.47
C LYS A 226 1.00 -7.70 16.32
N GLU A 227 0.51 -8.91 16.18
CA GLU A 227 0.91 -10.06 16.99
C GLU A 227 2.39 -10.44 16.79
N LEU A 228 2.91 -11.23 17.73
CA LEU A 228 4.22 -11.85 17.67
C LEU A 228 4.07 -13.32 17.22
N TRP A 229 4.78 -13.67 16.15
CA TRP A 229 4.76 -15.00 15.55
C TRP A 229 6.08 -15.72 15.79
N ARG A 230 6.01 -17.03 16.04
CA ARG A 230 7.21 -17.87 16.13
C ARG A 230 7.65 -18.33 14.76
N ILE A 231 8.96 -18.47 14.61
CA ILE A 231 9.57 -19.08 13.41
C ILE A 231 10.04 -20.47 13.82
N GLY A 232 9.68 -21.49 13.04
CA GLY A 232 10.14 -22.86 13.23
C GLY A 232 11.62 -23.04 12.92
N GLU A 233 12.19 -24.16 13.31
CA GLU A 233 13.58 -24.55 12.98
C GLU A 233 13.75 -24.79 11.45
N ASP A 234 12.66 -25.00 10.75
CA ASP A 234 12.56 -25.11 9.29
C ASP A 234 12.44 -23.76 8.57
N ASN A 235 12.62 -22.66 9.31
CA ASN A 235 12.51 -21.27 8.82
C ASN A 235 11.11 -20.90 8.32
N GLN A 236 10.07 -21.61 8.77
CA GLN A 236 8.67 -21.32 8.45
C GLN A 236 7.98 -20.63 9.64
N LEU A 237 7.05 -19.68 9.36
CA LEU A 237 6.18 -19.13 10.39
C LEU A 237 5.29 -20.22 10.98
N VAL A 238 5.20 -20.25 12.31
CA VAL A 238 4.32 -21.16 13.04
C VAL A 238 3.03 -20.42 13.37
N PHE A 239 1.96 -20.82 12.71
CA PHE A 239 0.64 -20.24 12.93
C PHE A 239 -0.15 -21.03 13.96
N PRO A 240 -1.06 -20.40 14.74
CA PRO A 240 -2.07 -21.10 15.48
C PRO A 240 -2.87 -22.07 14.60
N SER A 241 -3.30 -23.21 15.12
CA SER A 241 -3.94 -24.30 14.37
C SER A 241 -5.27 -23.92 13.69
N ASP A 242 -5.85 -22.79 14.05
CA ASP A 242 -7.07 -22.19 13.50
C ASP A 242 -6.82 -21.22 12.35
N LEU A 243 -5.56 -20.77 12.16
CA LEU A 243 -5.16 -19.92 11.03
C LEU A 243 -4.66 -20.81 9.89
N GLN A 244 -5.51 -21.11 8.92
CA GLN A 244 -5.11 -21.84 7.72
C GLN A 244 -4.48 -20.88 6.70
N ILE A 245 -3.15 -20.91 6.59
CA ILE A 245 -2.48 -20.29 5.45
C ILE A 245 -2.56 -21.21 4.25
N LYS A 246 -3.09 -20.68 3.16
CA LYS A 246 -3.44 -21.45 1.96
C LYS A 246 -2.27 -22.03 1.19
N THR A 247 -1.02 -21.59 1.41
CA THR A 247 0.18 -22.17 0.75
C THR A 247 1.42 -22.08 1.65
N ALA A 248 2.25 -23.15 1.68
CA ALA A 248 3.52 -23.20 2.42
C ALA A 248 4.55 -22.11 2.02
N LYS A 249 4.40 -21.50 0.84
CA LYS A 249 5.28 -20.45 0.34
C LYS A 249 5.15 -19.12 1.09
N LEU A 250 4.03 -18.88 1.75
CA LEU A 250 3.75 -17.62 2.45
C LEU A 250 4.21 -17.62 3.91
N SER A 251 4.83 -18.68 4.36
CA SER A 251 5.40 -18.81 5.70
C SER A 251 6.94 -18.83 5.71
N ASP A 252 7.59 -18.83 4.54
CA ASP A 252 9.04 -18.96 4.41
C ASP A 252 9.74 -17.62 4.67
N ILE A 253 10.44 -17.53 5.81
CA ILE A 253 11.23 -16.35 6.19
C ILE A 253 12.40 -16.11 5.22
N GLY A 254 12.97 -17.15 4.66
CA GLY A 254 14.00 -17.02 3.62
C GLY A 254 13.48 -16.35 2.35
N ALA A 255 12.23 -16.65 1.95
CA ALA A 255 11.55 -15.99 0.85
C ALA A 255 11.19 -14.53 1.20
N LEU A 256 10.77 -14.27 2.45
CA LEU A 256 10.48 -12.90 2.93
C LEU A 256 11.74 -12.03 2.87
N ILE A 257 12.87 -12.49 3.40
CA ILE A 257 14.17 -11.79 3.36
C ILE A 257 14.68 -11.66 1.92
N GLY A 258 14.28 -12.58 1.05
CA GLY A 258 14.51 -12.52 -0.38
C GLY A 258 15.78 -13.21 -0.85
N GLU A 259 15.75 -13.69 -2.09
CA GLU A 259 16.87 -14.34 -2.75
C GLU A 259 18.09 -13.40 -2.81
N GLY A 260 19.28 -13.97 -2.67
CA GLY A 260 20.54 -13.21 -2.69
C GLY A 260 20.95 -12.59 -1.34
N SER A 261 20.15 -12.71 -0.25
CA SER A 261 20.62 -12.39 1.09
C SER A 261 21.48 -13.50 1.68
N ALA A 262 22.59 -13.12 2.33
CA ALA A 262 23.39 -14.05 3.13
C ALA A 262 22.68 -14.46 4.44
N TYR A 263 21.59 -13.82 4.79
CA TYR A 263 20.90 -13.96 6.08
C TYR A 263 19.55 -14.71 5.99
N ARG A 264 19.24 -15.33 4.85
CA ARG A 264 17.97 -16.02 4.62
C ARG A 264 17.61 -17.05 5.69
N GLU A 265 18.61 -17.77 6.19
CA GLU A 265 18.45 -18.84 7.18
C GLU A 265 18.79 -18.37 8.62
N ALA A 266 19.13 -17.10 8.79
CA ALA A 266 19.64 -16.60 10.06
C ALA A 266 18.57 -16.48 11.15
N PHE A 267 17.30 -16.56 10.80
CA PHE A 267 16.16 -16.32 11.70
C PHE A 267 15.34 -17.57 12.02
N ALA A 268 15.78 -18.76 11.55
CA ALA A 268 15.16 -20.04 11.93
C ALA A 268 15.14 -20.20 13.45
N GLY A 269 14.00 -20.60 14.01
CA GLY A 269 13.77 -20.71 15.45
C GLY A 269 13.60 -19.38 16.18
N GLY A 270 13.53 -18.26 15.47
CA GLY A 270 13.34 -16.91 16.01
C GLY A 270 11.88 -16.49 16.14
N THR A 271 11.65 -15.17 16.07
CA THR A 271 10.32 -14.57 16.16
C THR A 271 10.16 -13.44 15.16
N LEU A 272 8.92 -13.23 14.70
CA LEU A 272 8.52 -12.15 13.82
C LEU A 272 7.37 -11.36 14.44
N THR A 273 7.37 -10.06 14.29
CA THR A 273 6.23 -9.18 14.54
C THR A 273 6.16 -8.14 13.41
N HIS A 274 5.03 -7.48 13.26
CA HIS A 274 4.91 -6.39 12.31
C HIS A 274 4.02 -5.27 12.84
N THR A 275 4.04 -4.12 12.17
CA THR A 275 3.29 -2.94 12.55
C THR A 275 2.77 -2.23 11.32
N PHE A 276 1.48 -1.92 11.31
CA PHE A 276 0.78 -1.35 10.16
C PHE A 276 0.63 0.17 10.33
N LEU A 277 0.90 0.93 9.28
CA LEU A 277 0.73 2.38 9.25
C LEU A 277 -0.58 2.74 8.55
N ASP A 278 -1.40 3.54 9.22
CA ASP A 278 -2.58 4.15 8.62
C ASP A 278 -2.20 5.28 7.65
N VAL A 279 -3.08 5.62 6.71
CA VAL A 279 -2.81 6.62 5.67
C VAL A 279 -2.52 8.03 6.19
N ASN A 280 -2.95 8.36 7.40
CA ASN A 280 -2.70 9.64 8.07
C ASN A 280 -1.46 9.64 8.97
N ASP A 281 -0.82 8.49 9.15
CA ASP A 281 0.38 8.36 9.97
C ASP A 281 1.60 9.09 9.41
N TYR A 282 2.67 9.10 10.18
CA TYR A 282 3.98 9.59 9.77
C TYR A 282 4.72 8.49 8.99
N HIS A 283 4.87 8.68 7.68
CA HIS A 283 5.34 7.66 6.74
C HIS A 283 6.86 7.63 6.55
N ARG A 284 7.63 7.99 7.59
CA ARG A 284 9.07 7.72 7.65
C ARG A 284 9.36 6.66 8.68
N TYR A 285 10.30 5.78 8.36
CA TYR A 285 10.68 4.68 9.23
C TYR A 285 12.10 4.84 9.78
N HIS A 286 12.26 4.39 11.01
CA HIS A 286 13.44 4.60 11.84
C HIS A 286 13.96 3.27 12.37
N ALA A 287 15.26 3.22 12.71
CA ALA A 287 15.88 2.02 13.26
C ALA A 287 15.22 1.62 14.59
N PRO A 288 14.67 0.40 14.70
CA PRO A 288 14.02 -0.06 15.94
C PRO A 288 15.02 -0.41 17.03
N VAL A 289 16.27 -0.68 16.67
CA VAL A 289 17.39 -1.07 17.55
C VAL A 289 18.68 -0.35 17.12
N SER A 290 19.65 -0.22 18.04
CA SER A 290 21.02 0.19 17.69
C SER A 290 21.83 -1.02 17.24
N GLY A 291 22.76 -0.81 16.30
CA GLY A 291 23.66 -1.86 15.82
C GLY A 291 24.38 -1.49 14.54
N THR A 292 25.11 -2.43 13.97
CA THR A 292 25.82 -2.30 12.70
C THR A 292 24.96 -2.78 11.55
N LEU A 293 24.76 -1.95 10.53
CA LEU A 293 24.01 -2.32 9.32
C LEU A 293 24.81 -3.35 8.50
N ARG A 294 24.31 -4.57 8.42
CA ARG A 294 24.96 -5.68 7.72
C ARG A 294 24.47 -5.87 6.30
N GLU A 295 23.22 -5.55 6.05
CA GLU A 295 22.61 -5.62 4.71
C GLU A 295 21.59 -4.49 4.55
N LEU A 296 21.47 -3.97 3.34
CA LEU A 296 20.46 -2.98 2.94
C LEU A 296 20.07 -3.28 1.49
N ARG A 297 18.84 -3.72 1.28
CA ARG A 297 18.36 -4.14 -0.05
C ARG A 297 16.93 -3.75 -0.32
N ASN A 298 16.61 -3.59 -1.60
CA ASN A 298 15.25 -3.54 -2.10
C ASN A 298 14.90 -4.90 -2.71
N ILE A 299 13.70 -5.39 -2.47
CA ILE A 299 13.19 -6.67 -2.91
C ILE A 299 11.94 -6.39 -3.73
N PRO A 300 12.03 -6.49 -5.07
CA PRO A 300 10.86 -6.34 -5.93
C PRO A 300 9.78 -7.37 -5.57
N GLY A 301 8.54 -6.93 -5.61
CA GLY A 301 7.36 -7.76 -5.40
C GLY A 301 6.24 -7.29 -6.32
N VAL A 302 5.03 -7.75 -6.05
CA VAL A 302 3.83 -7.32 -6.77
C VAL A 302 3.24 -6.06 -6.12
N ALA A 303 2.52 -5.28 -6.90
CA ALA A 303 1.56 -4.30 -6.39
C ALA A 303 0.22 -5.03 -6.27
N ALA A 304 -0.26 -5.29 -5.06
CA ALA A 304 -1.48 -6.05 -4.82
C ALA A 304 -2.30 -5.44 -3.69
N GLY A 305 -3.59 -5.78 -3.61
CA GLY A 305 -4.48 -5.26 -2.58
C GLY A 305 -4.26 -5.83 -1.18
N GLY A 306 -3.47 -6.90 -1.04
CA GLY A 306 -3.18 -7.56 0.24
C GLY A 306 -4.32 -8.40 0.82
N GLY A 307 -5.46 -8.50 0.13
CA GLY A 307 -6.63 -9.28 0.52
C GLY A 307 -7.77 -9.09 -0.47
N TYR A 308 -8.95 -9.66 -0.17
CA TYR A 308 -10.15 -9.32 -0.94
C TYR A 308 -10.73 -8.00 -0.47
N THR A 309 -11.10 -7.15 -1.40
CA THR A 309 -11.90 -5.96 -1.14
C THR A 309 -13.38 -6.33 -1.28
N MET A 310 -14.15 -6.13 -0.22
CA MET A 310 -15.56 -6.46 -0.14
C MET A 310 -16.39 -5.18 -0.09
N TRP A 311 -17.62 -5.24 -0.61
CA TRP A 311 -18.58 -4.13 -0.55
C TRP A 311 -19.64 -4.38 0.53
N ASP A 312 -19.90 -3.37 1.35
CA ASP A 312 -21.05 -3.35 2.25
C ASP A 312 -22.07 -2.31 1.76
N ASP A 313 -23.22 -2.80 1.35
CA ASP A 313 -24.26 -1.95 0.79
C ASP A 313 -25.00 -1.11 1.84
N GLU A 314 -24.93 -1.47 3.12
CA GLU A 314 -25.56 -0.71 4.20
C GLU A 314 -24.73 0.55 4.55
N SER A 315 -23.44 0.36 4.81
CA SER A 315 -22.52 1.45 5.14
C SER A 315 -22.03 2.22 3.92
N LYS A 316 -22.16 1.65 2.69
CA LYS A 316 -21.58 2.16 1.44
C LYS A 316 -20.07 2.32 1.56
N LEU A 317 -19.41 1.28 2.06
CA LEU A 317 -17.96 1.22 2.26
C LEU A 317 -17.37 -0.06 1.65
N TYR A 318 -16.12 0.03 1.27
CA TYR A 318 -15.27 -1.09 0.93
C TYR A 318 -14.48 -1.55 2.17
N TYR A 319 -14.37 -2.85 2.36
CA TYR A 319 -13.63 -3.49 3.44
C TYR A 319 -12.61 -4.46 2.89
N TYR A 320 -11.46 -4.55 3.53
CA TYR A 320 -10.44 -5.54 3.19
C TYR A 320 -10.58 -6.78 4.08
N SER A 321 -10.43 -7.96 3.48
CA SER A 321 -10.18 -9.17 4.27
C SER A 321 -8.74 -9.07 4.79
N ASN A 322 -8.57 -9.00 6.11
CA ASN A 322 -7.26 -8.96 6.74
C ASN A 322 -6.65 -10.37 6.76
N ASP A 323 -6.03 -10.78 5.66
CA ASP A 323 -5.27 -12.02 5.61
C ASP A 323 -3.77 -11.73 5.80
N MET A 324 -3.13 -12.53 6.65
CA MET A 324 -1.69 -12.53 6.82
C MET A 324 -0.99 -13.08 5.57
N GLY A 325 0.17 -12.55 5.24
CA GLY A 325 1.05 -13.11 4.20
C GLY A 325 1.32 -12.20 2.99
N PHE A 326 0.58 -11.09 2.84
CA PHE A 326 0.87 -10.10 1.78
C PHE A 326 2.32 -9.59 1.86
N GLN A 327 2.89 -9.48 3.06
CA GLN A 327 4.28 -9.07 3.27
C GLN A 327 5.28 -9.96 2.51
N MET A 328 4.90 -11.22 2.23
CA MET A 328 5.76 -12.19 1.55
C MET A 328 5.84 -11.96 0.04
N ILE A 329 4.85 -11.28 -0.55
CA ILE A 329 4.72 -11.14 -2.00
C ILE A 329 4.87 -9.71 -2.51
N GLU A 330 4.56 -8.72 -1.68
CA GLU A 330 4.61 -7.31 -2.07
C GLU A 330 6.03 -6.75 -2.11
N THR A 331 6.17 -5.62 -2.79
CA THR A 331 7.42 -4.86 -2.85
C THR A 331 7.85 -4.46 -1.45
N ARG A 332 9.09 -4.78 -1.09
CA ARG A 332 9.63 -4.55 0.24
C ARG A 332 11.11 -4.23 0.21
N SER A 333 11.60 -3.78 1.32
CA SER A 333 13.03 -3.59 1.55
C SER A 333 13.47 -4.35 2.79
N CYS A 334 14.77 -4.63 2.91
CA CYS A 334 15.33 -5.35 4.04
C CYS A 334 16.59 -4.66 4.54
N ALA A 335 16.62 -4.33 5.82
CA ALA A 335 17.82 -3.95 6.56
C ALA A 335 18.12 -5.02 7.60
N ILE A 336 19.33 -5.55 7.60
CA ILE A 336 19.83 -6.46 8.64
C ILE A 336 20.73 -5.65 9.56
N ILE A 337 20.37 -5.55 10.84
CA ILE A 337 21.07 -4.82 11.87
C ILE A 337 21.64 -5.82 12.87
N GLU A 338 22.96 -5.86 13.03
CA GLU A 338 23.62 -6.65 14.06
C GLU A 338 23.77 -5.83 15.33
N THR A 339 23.01 -6.21 16.35
CA THR A 339 23.08 -5.57 17.66
C THR A 339 24.27 -6.11 18.48
N GLU A 340 24.70 -5.40 19.50
CA GLU A 340 25.80 -5.84 20.36
C GLU A 340 25.42 -7.07 21.24
N GLU A 341 24.13 -7.16 21.65
CA GLU A 341 23.71 -8.12 22.66
C GLU A 341 22.78 -9.21 22.14
N PHE A 342 21.95 -8.89 21.14
CA PHE A 342 20.82 -9.73 20.72
C PHE A 342 20.96 -10.30 19.31
N GLY A 343 22.20 -10.23 18.75
CA GLY A 343 22.44 -10.74 17.40
C GLY A 343 21.74 -9.93 16.31
N LEU A 344 21.26 -10.61 15.27
CA LEU A 344 20.66 -9.95 14.11
C LEU A 344 19.19 -9.61 14.34
N VAL A 345 18.82 -8.42 13.90
CA VAL A 345 17.43 -7.96 13.77
C VAL A 345 17.22 -7.57 12.31
N ALA A 346 16.21 -8.15 11.66
CA ALA A 346 15.76 -7.68 10.36
C ALA A 346 14.66 -6.63 10.57
N MET A 347 14.74 -5.52 9.84
CA MET A 347 13.69 -4.53 9.69
C MET A 347 13.31 -4.45 8.23
N MET A 348 12.04 -4.67 7.91
CA MET A 348 11.57 -4.80 6.55
C MET A 348 10.35 -3.91 6.32
N PRO A 349 10.54 -2.69 5.78
CA PRO A 349 9.43 -1.91 5.25
C PRO A 349 8.80 -2.63 4.06
N VAL A 350 7.46 -2.70 4.03
CA VAL A 350 6.64 -3.30 2.97
C VAL A 350 5.77 -2.21 2.37
N GLY A 351 5.89 -1.99 1.08
CA GLY A 351 5.08 -1.04 0.32
C GLY A 351 3.90 -1.74 -0.31
N MET A 352 2.73 -1.56 0.29
CA MET A 352 1.50 -2.22 -0.12
C MET A 352 0.78 -1.48 -1.24
N SER A 353 0.01 -2.19 -2.02
CA SER A 353 -0.93 -1.62 -3.00
C SER A 353 -0.25 -0.63 -3.97
N GLN A 354 -0.79 0.57 -4.09
CA GLN A 354 -0.30 1.63 -4.97
C GLN A 354 1.02 2.27 -4.53
N ILE A 355 1.57 1.95 -3.36
CA ILE A 355 2.85 2.47 -2.95
C ILE A 355 3.98 1.83 -3.70
N CYS A 356 3.98 0.53 -3.71
CA CYS A 356 5.02 -0.29 -4.33
C CYS A 356 6.45 0.32 -4.17
N SER A 357 6.68 1.16 -3.14
CA SER A 357 7.93 1.87 -2.94
C SER A 357 8.37 1.91 -1.48
N CYS A 358 9.57 1.39 -1.23
CA CYS A 358 10.29 1.56 0.02
C CYS A 358 11.59 2.27 -0.29
N ASN A 359 11.81 3.44 0.30
CA ASN A 359 12.92 4.31 -0.05
C ASN A 359 13.90 4.43 1.10
N TRP A 360 15.11 3.88 0.95
CA TRP A 360 16.19 4.11 1.90
C TRP A 360 16.77 5.52 1.73
N LEU A 361 17.20 6.11 2.83
CA LEU A 361 17.98 7.36 2.76
C LEU A 361 19.30 7.09 2.04
N PRO A 362 19.70 7.92 1.06
CA PRO A 362 20.93 7.74 0.30
C PRO A 362 22.21 7.81 1.17
N SER A 363 22.09 8.35 2.38
CA SER A 363 23.20 8.45 3.34
C SER A 363 23.53 7.14 4.04
N LEU A 364 22.63 6.14 4.02
CA LEU A 364 22.86 4.86 4.69
C LEU A 364 23.84 3.99 3.90
N LYS A 365 24.76 3.36 4.61
CA LYS A 365 25.74 2.44 4.02
C LYS A 365 25.86 1.19 4.88
N VAL A 366 26.04 0.06 4.22
CA VAL A 366 26.42 -1.19 4.90
C VAL A 366 27.73 -0.96 5.66
N ALA A 367 27.81 -1.50 6.86
CA ALA A 367 28.84 -1.31 7.88
C ALA A 367 28.73 -0.02 8.72
N ASP A 368 27.79 0.89 8.44
CA ASP A 368 27.52 2.00 9.34
C ASP A 368 26.97 1.49 10.69
N HIS A 369 27.35 2.16 11.78
CA HIS A 369 26.66 2.01 13.05
C HIS A 369 25.40 2.88 13.05
N ILE A 370 24.28 2.28 13.34
CA ILE A 370 22.95 2.92 13.35
C ILE A 370 22.47 3.00 14.80
N GLU A 371 22.15 4.20 15.24
CA GLU A 371 21.50 4.41 16.53
C GLU A 371 20.00 4.14 16.46
N LYS A 372 19.43 3.57 17.51
CA LYS A 372 18.00 3.40 17.70
C LYS A 372 17.27 4.74 17.53
N GLY A 373 16.18 4.75 16.75
CA GLY A 373 15.44 5.96 16.42
C GLY A 373 16.03 6.79 15.28
N LYS A 374 17.17 6.40 14.69
CA LYS A 374 17.70 7.07 13.50
C LYS A 374 16.79 6.83 12.31
N GLU A 375 16.44 7.91 11.59
CA GLU A 375 15.69 7.82 10.34
C GLU A 375 16.45 7.00 9.31
N MET A 376 15.79 6.01 8.73
CA MET A 376 16.36 5.11 7.73
C MET A 376 15.75 5.31 6.35
N GLY A 377 14.48 5.73 6.27
CA GLY A 377 13.83 5.86 4.99
C GLY A 377 12.39 6.36 5.10
N TYR A 378 11.66 6.22 4.00
CA TYR A 378 10.29 6.71 3.90
C TYR A 378 9.48 5.93 2.87
N PHE A 379 8.17 5.91 3.07
CA PHE A 379 7.19 5.52 2.07
C PHE A 379 6.69 6.76 1.32
N LEU A 380 6.37 6.60 0.05
CA LEU A 380 5.48 7.48 -0.68
C LEU A 380 4.05 6.96 -0.57
N PHE A 381 3.06 7.69 -1.10
CA PHE A 381 1.65 7.39 -0.85
C PHE A 381 1.25 5.93 -1.13
N GLY A 382 0.41 5.38 -0.20
CA GLY A 382 -0.38 4.14 -0.20
C GLY A 382 -0.34 3.42 1.16
N GLY A 383 -0.63 2.08 1.29
CA GLY A 383 -0.55 1.31 2.52
C GLY A 383 0.88 0.91 2.89
N SER A 384 1.22 0.80 4.14
CA SER A 384 2.58 0.50 4.59
C SER A 384 2.59 -0.40 5.80
N ASP A 385 3.53 -1.33 5.82
CA ASP A 385 3.77 -2.23 6.95
C ASP A 385 5.28 -2.28 7.24
N ILE A 386 5.66 -2.60 8.45
CA ILE A 386 7.05 -2.84 8.82
C ILE A 386 7.14 -4.13 9.60
N VAL A 387 7.81 -5.11 9.00
CA VAL A 387 8.12 -6.39 9.64
C VAL A 387 9.42 -6.27 10.41
N MET A 388 9.46 -6.82 11.62
CA MET A 388 10.67 -6.98 12.43
C MET A 388 10.88 -8.46 12.76
N ILE A 389 12.11 -8.95 12.55
CA ILE A 389 12.44 -10.36 12.80
C ILE A 389 13.65 -10.43 13.72
N PHE A 390 13.56 -11.28 14.74
CA PHE A 390 14.57 -11.47 15.77
C PHE A 390 15.10 -12.90 15.72
N GLN A 391 16.41 -13.07 15.92
CA GLN A 391 17.08 -14.37 15.87
C GLN A 391 16.63 -15.32 16.99
N LYS A 392 16.88 -16.60 16.77
CA LYS A 392 16.78 -17.66 17.79
C LYS A 392 17.62 -17.30 19.02
N GLY A 393 17.10 -17.62 20.21
CA GLY A 393 17.76 -17.31 21.48
C GLY A 393 17.51 -15.90 21.99
N VAL A 394 16.69 -15.12 21.30
CA VAL A 394 16.19 -13.83 21.75
C VAL A 394 14.74 -14.00 22.23
N GLU A 395 14.50 -13.70 23.48
CA GLU A 395 13.15 -13.58 24.01
C GLU A 395 12.62 -12.17 23.74
N VAL A 396 11.48 -12.09 23.08
CA VAL A 396 10.81 -10.83 22.74
C VAL A 396 9.55 -10.68 23.56
N THR A 397 9.49 -9.68 24.43
CA THR A 397 8.31 -9.33 25.22
C THR A 397 7.76 -8.01 24.71
N LEU A 398 6.56 -8.03 24.11
CA LEU A 398 5.88 -6.82 23.66
C LEU A 398 5.54 -5.92 24.85
N LEU A 399 5.68 -4.60 24.68
CA LEU A 399 5.43 -3.58 25.72
C LEU A 399 4.19 -2.74 25.41
N HIS A 400 3.29 -3.25 24.60
CA HIS A 400 2.03 -2.61 24.17
C HIS A 400 0.91 -3.66 24.16
N ASP A 401 -0.33 -3.18 24.24
CA ASP A 401 -1.55 -4.01 24.16
C ASP A 401 -2.22 -3.92 22.76
N GLY A 402 -1.46 -3.54 21.72
CA GLY A 402 -1.96 -3.34 20.34
C GLY A 402 -2.44 -1.92 20.06
N ASP A 403 -2.28 -0.99 21.01
CA ASP A 403 -2.59 0.43 20.80
C ASP A 403 -1.65 1.07 19.76
N HIS A 404 -2.14 2.12 19.10
CA HIS A 404 -1.32 2.92 18.19
C HIS A 404 -0.09 3.47 18.90
N LEU A 405 1.10 3.24 18.35
CA LEU A 405 2.35 3.78 18.84
C LEU A 405 2.88 4.87 17.91
N LEU A 406 3.42 5.93 18.53
CA LEU A 406 4.24 6.88 17.79
C LEU A 406 5.67 6.34 17.66
N MET A 407 6.33 6.67 16.56
CA MET A 407 7.73 6.35 16.33
C MET A 407 8.60 6.69 17.55
N GLY A 408 9.44 5.77 17.96
CA GLY A 408 10.32 5.94 19.13
C GLY A 408 9.72 5.50 20.46
N GLN A 409 8.43 5.26 20.57
CA GLN A 409 7.82 4.69 21.79
C GLN A 409 8.27 3.24 22.02
N ALA A 410 8.15 2.78 23.26
CA ALA A 410 8.57 1.44 23.65
C ALA A 410 7.73 0.38 22.92
N TYR A 411 8.38 -0.47 22.11
CA TYR A 411 7.74 -1.54 21.35
C TYR A 411 7.94 -2.89 22.03
N ALA A 412 9.19 -3.26 22.33
CA ALA A 412 9.49 -4.53 22.98
C ALA A 412 10.74 -4.45 23.86
N LYS A 413 10.78 -5.37 24.85
CA LYS A 413 11.97 -5.71 25.62
C LYS A 413 12.57 -7.00 25.07
N LEU A 414 13.88 -7.00 24.86
CA LEU A 414 14.64 -8.19 24.48
C LEU A 414 15.34 -8.80 25.70
N GLY A 415 15.40 -10.13 25.74
CA GLY A 415 16.12 -10.94 26.70
C GLY A 415 16.89 -12.05 25.99
N LYS A 416 17.84 -12.68 26.68
CA LYS A 416 18.47 -13.93 26.21
C LYS A 416 17.71 -15.10 26.80
N SER A 417 17.24 -16.03 25.94
CA SER A 417 16.56 -17.26 26.34
C SER A 417 17.54 -18.35 26.72
#